data_7649359b87c375d8cb8813a87234d7e6
#
_entry.id   7649359b87c375d8cb8813a87234d7e6
#
_cell.length_a   1.000
_cell.length_b   1.000
_cell.length_c   1.000
_cell.angle_alpha   90.00
_cell.angle_beta   90.00
_cell.angle_gamma   90.00
#
_symmetry.space_group_name_H-M   'P 1'
#
loop_
_entity.id
_entity.type
_entity.pdbx_description
1 polymer ?
#
loop_
_entity_poly.entity_id
_entity_poly.type
_entity_poly.pdbx_seq_one_letter_code
_entity_poly.pdbx_strand_id
1 'polypeptide(L)'
;MFAMLSALLSSQLLTDEKSLDSIEGIDQDLLLLITRMFSTITGAFSTIISILFIFILSLIVTKIFKTEPRVKSLFSGSISLVLIINIVTLIVVIIQFLFGLNPEKYNILSLNIFNPGNEILGAFDFKLIIQSYLFMLLLHATGKLSIKYAAIISIVLFIFLLTLNLIGALI
;
A
#
# COMPACT_ATOMS: atom_id res chain seq x y z
N MET A 1 -4.14 -1.30 12.78
CA MET A 1 -5.11 -2.38 12.85
C MET A 1 -5.47 -2.95 11.48
N PHE A 2 -6.03 -2.17 10.54
CA PHE A 2 -6.43 -2.67 9.19
C PHE A 2 -5.29 -3.30 8.38
N ALA A 3 -4.10 -2.67 8.35
CA ALA A 3 -2.94 -3.22 7.65
C ALA A 3 -2.43 -4.52 8.28
N MET A 4 -2.51 -4.65 9.61
CA MET A 4 -2.15 -5.90 10.31
C MET A 4 -3.13 -7.01 9.94
N LEU A 5 -4.43 -6.69 9.88
CA LEU A 5 -5.46 -7.66 9.54
C LEU A 5 -5.33 -8.13 8.07
N SER A 6 -5.05 -7.20 7.14
CA SER A 6 -4.81 -7.56 5.73
C SER A 6 -3.56 -8.43 5.58
N ALA A 7 -2.48 -8.12 6.30
CA ALA A 7 -1.26 -8.92 6.28
C ALA A 7 -1.48 -10.33 6.84
N LEU A 8 -2.25 -10.47 7.91
CA LEU A 8 -2.63 -11.77 8.47
C LEU A 8 -3.46 -12.61 7.48
N LEU A 9 -4.50 -12.01 6.88
CA LEU A 9 -5.33 -12.71 5.92
C LEU A 9 -4.54 -13.14 4.67
N SER A 10 -3.66 -12.26 4.16
CA SER A 10 -2.78 -12.58 3.03
C SER A 10 -1.83 -13.73 3.37
N SER A 11 -1.22 -13.72 4.58
CA SER A 11 -0.32 -14.81 4.99
C SER A 11 -1.04 -16.15 5.15
N GLN A 12 -2.32 -16.14 5.52
CA GLN A 12 -3.12 -17.35 5.61
C GLN A 12 -3.40 -17.96 4.23
N LEU A 13 -3.74 -17.13 3.23
CA LEU A 13 -3.93 -17.59 1.84
C LEU A 13 -2.65 -18.15 1.23
N LEU A 14 -1.50 -17.55 1.54
CA LEU A 14 -0.19 -18.00 1.04
C LEU A 14 0.26 -19.34 1.65
N THR A 15 -0.09 -19.58 2.92
CA THR A 15 0.27 -20.84 3.59
C THR A 15 -0.57 -22.01 3.13
N ASP A 16 -1.81 -21.80 2.70
CA ASP A 16 -2.67 -22.89 2.20
C ASP A 16 -2.18 -23.42 0.84
N GLU A 17 -1.46 -22.62 0.04
CA GLU A 17 -1.01 -23.01 -1.32
C GLU A 17 0.45 -23.52 -1.37
N LYS A 18 1.32 -23.03 -0.50
CA LYS A 18 2.68 -23.54 -0.37
C LYS A 18 2.71 -24.68 0.64
N SER A 19 2.66 -25.92 0.14
CA SER A 19 3.07 -27.08 0.93
C SER A 19 4.50 -26.83 1.45
N LEU A 20 4.63 -26.63 2.75
CA LEU A 20 5.91 -26.43 3.47
C LEU A 20 6.74 -27.73 3.52
N ASP A 21 6.82 -28.44 2.40
CA ASP A 21 7.38 -29.78 2.27
C ASP A 21 8.92 -29.86 2.38
N SER A 22 9.62 -28.76 2.73
CA SER A 22 11.07 -28.76 2.53
C SER A 22 11.96 -28.38 3.73
N ILE A 23 11.42 -28.29 4.94
CA ILE A 23 12.29 -28.11 6.12
C ILE A 23 12.05 -29.27 7.08
N GLU A 24 12.80 -30.37 6.87
CA GLU A 24 12.89 -31.48 7.82
C GLU A 24 13.31 -30.97 9.19
N GLY A 25 12.43 -31.12 10.20
CA GLY A 25 12.77 -30.92 11.60
C GLY A 25 12.15 -29.71 12.31
N ILE A 26 11.37 -28.86 11.64
CA ILE A 26 10.64 -27.75 12.29
C ILE A 26 9.14 -28.07 12.30
N ASP A 27 8.53 -27.89 13.47
CA ASP A 27 7.08 -28.02 13.65
C ASP A 27 6.35 -27.03 12.73
N GLN A 28 5.48 -27.55 11.87
CA GLN A 28 4.73 -26.74 10.87
C GLN A 28 3.87 -25.67 11.56
N ASP A 29 3.31 -25.98 12.72
CA ASP A 29 2.53 -25.03 13.50
C ASP A 29 3.38 -23.86 14.02
N LEU A 30 4.64 -24.13 14.39
CA LEU A 30 5.60 -23.09 14.80
C LEU A 30 5.97 -22.18 13.63
N LEU A 31 6.23 -22.74 12.45
CA LEU A 31 6.51 -21.96 11.23
C LEU A 31 5.35 -21.05 10.85
N LEU A 32 4.13 -21.56 10.88
CA LEU A 32 2.91 -20.79 10.63
C LEU A 32 2.75 -19.64 11.61
N LEU A 33 2.98 -19.90 12.88
CA LEU A 33 2.90 -18.89 13.94
C LEU A 33 3.95 -17.78 13.73
N ILE A 34 5.19 -18.15 13.45
CA ILE A 34 6.28 -17.22 13.17
C ILE A 34 5.93 -16.36 11.93
N THR A 35 5.50 -16.97 10.83
CA THR A 35 5.13 -16.27 9.60
C THR A 35 4.01 -15.26 9.84
N ARG A 36 2.97 -15.65 10.57
CA ARG A 36 1.85 -14.74 10.94
C ARG A 36 2.32 -13.58 11.81
N MET A 37 3.19 -13.83 12.80
CA MET A 37 3.74 -12.79 13.65
C MET A 37 4.59 -11.81 12.83
N PHE A 38 5.49 -12.31 11.97
CA PHE A 38 6.31 -11.46 11.10
C PHE A 38 5.45 -10.62 10.14
N SER A 39 4.47 -11.22 9.48
CA SER A 39 3.55 -10.50 8.58
C SER A 39 2.79 -9.38 9.30
N THR A 40 2.34 -9.65 10.53
CA THR A 40 1.62 -8.67 11.35
C THR A 40 2.52 -7.49 11.73
N ILE A 41 3.73 -7.78 12.20
CA ILE A 41 4.72 -6.76 12.57
C ILE A 41 5.11 -5.94 11.35
N THR A 42 5.42 -6.58 10.23
CA THR A 42 5.77 -5.91 8.96
C THR A 42 4.66 -5.00 8.47
N GLY A 43 3.40 -5.44 8.54
CA GLY A 43 2.24 -4.61 8.18
C GLY A 43 2.10 -3.36 9.05
N ALA A 44 2.38 -3.47 10.36
CA ALA A 44 2.36 -2.33 11.28
C ALA A 44 3.49 -1.32 10.95
N PHE A 45 4.72 -1.81 10.78
CA PHE A 45 5.87 -0.98 10.40
C PHE A 45 5.67 -0.30 9.05
N SER A 46 5.20 -1.01 8.05
CA SER A 46 4.90 -0.47 6.71
C SER A 46 3.90 0.69 6.80
N THR A 47 2.88 0.57 7.65
CA THR A 47 1.89 1.64 7.87
C THR A 47 2.54 2.89 8.45
N ILE A 48 3.40 2.74 9.48
CA ILE A 48 4.09 3.87 10.11
C ILE A 48 5.02 4.55 9.10
N ILE A 49 5.80 3.78 8.35
CA ILE A 49 6.70 4.30 7.32
C ILE A 49 5.90 5.05 6.24
N SER A 50 4.77 4.52 5.81
CA SER A 50 3.90 5.16 4.81
C SER A 50 3.34 6.50 5.31
N ILE A 51 2.91 6.58 6.57
CA ILE A 51 2.44 7.84 7.18
C ILE A 51 3.57 8.87 7.19
N LEU A 52 4.76 8.46 7.65
CA LEU A 52 5.92 9.35 7.72
C LEU A 52 6.35 9.81 6.32
N PHE A 53 6.36 8.92 5.35
CA PHE A 53 6.71 9.25 3.96
C PHE A 53 5.76 10.30 3.38
N ILE A 54 4.45 10.08 3.45
CA ILE A 54 3.43 11.02 2.96
C ILE A 54 3.51 12.35 3.70
N PHE A 55 3.71 12.32 5.02
CA PHE A 55 3.84 13.52 5.83
C PHE A 55 5.08 14.34 5.46
N ILE A 56 6.25 13.72 5.37
CA ILE A 56 7.50 14.39 4.99
C ILE A 56 7.40 14.96 3.58
N LEU A 57 6.85 14.18 2.65
CA LEU A 57 6.66 14.60 1.27
C LEU A 57 5.73 15.84 1.20
N SER A 58 4.62 15.83 1.95
CA SER A 58 3.70 16.97 2.00
C SER A 58 4.35 18.20 2.64
N LEU A 59 5.21 18.03 3.66
CA LEU A 59 5.98 19.15 4.24
C LEU A 59 6.96 19.75 3.24
N ILE A 60 7.69 18.91 2.49
CA ILE A 60 8.64 19.38 1.47
C ILE A 60 7.89 20.19 0.40
N VAL A 61 6.80 19.64 -0.11
CA VAL A 61 5.98 20.30 -1.14
C VAL A 61 5.45 21.65 -0.63
N THR A 62 4.84 21.70 0.54
CA THR A 62 4.29 22.95 1.09
C THR A 62 5.38 23.99 1.33
N LYS A 63 6.59 23.58 1.70
CA LYS A 63 7.74 24.47 1.87
C LYS A 63 8.24 25.02 0.54
N ILE A 64 8.31 24.21 -0.51
CA ILE A 64 8.68 24.64 -1.87
C ILE A 64 7.70 25.69 -2.39
N PHE A 65 6.40 25.50 -2.18
CA PHE A 65 5.36 26.42 -2.62
C PHE A 65 5.11 27.59 -1.64
N LYS A 66 5.92 27.68 -0.58
CA LYS A 66 5.85 28.75 0.45
C LYS A 66 4.43 28.89 1.03
N THR A 67 3.71 27.78 1.14
CA THR A 67 2.44 27.75 1.86
C THR A 67 2.72 27.55 3.35
N GLU A 68 1.86 28.09 4.22
CA GLU A 68 1.97 27.97 5.67
C GLU A 68 0.81 27.12 6.23
N PRO A 69 0.84 25.80 6.02
CA PRO A 69 -0.14 24.91 6.60
C PRO A 69 0.14 24.68 8.09
N ARG A 70 -0.88 24.30 8.83
CA ARG A 70 -0.68 23.79 10.18
C ARG A 70 -0.07 22.40 10.11
N VAL A 71 1.13 22.20 10.66
CA VAL A 71 1.85 20.91 10.68
C VAL A 71 0.98 19.76 11.22
N LYS A 72 0.22 20.04 12.31
CA LYS A 72 -0.73 19.06 12.87
C LYS A 72 -1.80 18.63 11.85
N SER A 73 -2.29 19.56 11.03
CA SER A 73 -3.30 19.28 10.00
C SER A 73 -2.72 18.41 8.89
N LEU A 74 -1.50 18.69 8.43
CA LEU A 74 -0.79 17.84 7.46
C LEU A 74 -0.56 16.43 8.01
N PHE A 75 -0.12 16.32 9.25
CA PHE A 75 0.09 15.02 9.88
C PHE A 75 -1.22 14.21 10.00
N SER A 76 -2.29 14.85 10.50
CA SER A 76 -3.61 14.22 10.58
C SER A 76 -4.14 13.80 9.19
N GLY A 77 -3.95 14.65 8.17
CA GLY A 77 -4.33 14.34 6.80
C GLY A 77 -3.54 13.16 6.22
N SER A 78 -2.24 13.06 6.54
CA SER A 78 -1.40 11.92 6.14
C SER A 78 -1.87 10.60 6.77
N ILE A 79 -2.24 10.65 8.05
CA ILE A 79 -2.83 9.48 8.74
C ILE A 79 -4.14 9.08 8.06
N SER A 80 -5.03 10.05 7.77
CA SER A 80 -6.32 9.79 7.12
C SER A 80 -6.13 9.18 5.73
N LEU A 81 -5.18 9.68 4.94
CA LEU A 81 -4.85 9.14 3.62
C LEU A 81 -4.43 7.67 3.72
N VAL A 82 -3.45 7.36 4.57
CA VAL A 82 -2.94 6.00 4.73
C VAL A 82 -4.02 5.08 5.31
N LEU A 83 -4.86 5.58 6.20
CA LEU A 83 -5.99 4.81 6.74
C LEU A 83 -6.98 4.42 5.63
N ILE A 84 -7.35 5.34 4.74
CA ILE A 84 -8.24 5.03 3.61
C ILE A 84 -7.62 3.98 2.69
N ILE A 85 -6.32 4.10 2.36
CA ILE A 85 -5.61 3.10 1.54
C ILE A 85 -5.61 1.73 2.22
N ASN A 86 -5.37 1.68 3.52
CA ASN A 86 -5.39 0.42 4.28
C ASN A 86 -6.80 -0.21 4.32
N ILE A 87 -7.86 0.60 4.41
CA ILE A 87 -9.25 0.11 4.32
C ILE A 87 -9.51 -0.49 2.94
N VAL A 88 -9.12 0.20 1.86
CA VAL A 88 -9.27 -0.32 0.48
C VAL A 88 -8.51 -1.64 0.34
N THR A 89 -7.25 -1.71 0.80
CA THR A 89 -6.46 -2.95 0.77
C THR A 89 -7.13 -4.06 1.55
N LEU A 90 -7.66 -3.78 2.73
CA LEU A 90 -8.36 -4.78 3.55
C LEU A 90 -9.59 -5.33 2.84
N ILE A 91 -10.41 -4.47 2.22
CA ILE A 91 -11.59 -4.90 1.46
C ILE A 91 -11.19 -5.85 0.33
N VAL A 92 -10.11 -5.53 -0.39
CA VAL A 92 -9.60 -6.38 -1.47
C VAL A 92 -9.13 -7.73 -0.95
N VAL A 93 -8.37 -7.76 0.15
CA VAL A 93 -7.89 -9.00 0.75
C VAL A 93 -9.06 -9.86 1.26
N ILE A 94 -10.11 -9.24 1.83
CA ILE A 94 -11.34 -9.96 2.21
C ILE A 94 -12.00 -10.60 0.99
N ILE A 95 -12.10 -9.87 -0.12
CA ILE A 95 -12.66 -10.40 -1.37
C ILE A 95 -11.81 -11.58 -1.87
N GLN A 96 -10.48 -11.43 -1.91
CA GLN A 96 -9.57 -12.53 -2.30
C GLN A 96 -9.75 -13.75 -1.41
N PHE A 97 -9.85 -13.55 -0.09
CA PHE A 97 -10.09 -14.63 0.87
C PHE A 97 -11.41 -15.36 0.62
N LEU A 98 -12.52 -14.62 0.39
CA LEU A 98 -13.84 -15.20 0.13
C LEU A 98 -13.89 -16.03 -1.16
N PHE A 99 -13.09 -15.65 -2.17
CA PHE A 99 -13.02 -16.36 -3.45
C PHE A 99 -11.86 -17.36 -3.53
N GLY A 100 -11.08 -17.55 -2.46
CA GLY A 100 -9.91 -18.44 -2.44
C GLY A 100 -8.83 -18.03 -3.44
N LEU A 101 -8.71 -16.74 -3.75
CA LEU A 101 -7.74 -16.23 -4.70
C LEU A 101 -6.39 -15.99 -4.03
N ASN A 102 -5.32 -16.60 -4.55
CA ASN A 102 -3.96 -16.38 -4.06
C ASN A 102 -3.51 -14.93 -4.34
N PRO A 103 -3.15 -14.13 -3.31
CA PRO A 103 -2.75 -12.74 -3.48
C PRO A 103 -1.46 -12.53 -4.30
N GLU A 104 -0.55 -13.51 -4.35
CA GLU A 104 0.66 -13.44 -5.17
C GLU A 104 0.34 -13.57 -6.66
N LYS A 105 -0.69 -14.36 -6.99
CA LYS A 105 -1.08 -14.68 -8.36
C LYS A 105 -2.11 -13.70 -8.93
N TYR A 106 -3.03 -13.25 -8.08
CA TYR A 106 -4.16 -12.41 -8.46
C TYR A 106 -4.17 -11.11 -7.65
N ASN A 107 -3.69 -10.03 -8.25
CA ASN A 107 -3.88 -8.70 -7.66
C ASN A 107 -5.13 -8.05 -8.28
N ILE A 108 -6.26 -8.10 -7.55
CA ILE A 108 -7.57 -7.60 -8.02
C ILE A 108 -7.53 -6.10 -8.34
N LEU A 109 -6.68 -5.33 -7.66
CA LEU A 109 -6.54 -3.89 -7.91
C LEU A 109 -5.60 -3.56 -9.07
N SER A 110 -4.96 -4.54 -9.70
CA SER A 110 -4.06 -4.30 -10.80
C SER A 110 -4.56 -4.91 -12.12
N LEU A 111 -3.94 -4.52 -13.22
CA LEU A 111 -4.20 -5.13 -14.52
C LEU A 111 -3.75 -6.61 -14.58
N ASN A 112 -3.05 -7.11 -13.58
CA ASN A 112 -2.69 -8.53 -13.44
C ASN A 112 -3.91 -9.45 -13.41
N ILE A 113 -5.09 -8.95 -13.02
CA ILE A 113 -6.34 -9.73 -13.05
C ILE A 113 -6.66 -10.30 -14.44
N PHE A 114 -6.22 -9.62 -15.51
CA PHE A 114 -6.45 -10.05 -16.90
C PHE A 114 -5.41 -11.07 -17.39
N ASN A 115 -4.23 -11.11 -16.74
CA ASN A 115 -3.16 -12.08 -17.05
C ASN A 115 -2.41 -12.41 -15.76
N PRO A 116 -2.92 -13.38 -14.99
CA PRO A 116 -2.37 -13.76 -13.69
C PRO A 116 -0.90 -14.18 -13.79
N GLY A 117 -0.09 -13.66 -12.87
CA GLY A 117 1.36 -13.92 -12.84
C GLY A 117 2.19 -12.97 -13.73
N ASN A 118 1.59 -12.05 -14.47
CA ASN A 118 2.33 -11.02 -15.20
C ASN A 118 2.67 -9.86 -14.26
N GLU A 119 3.94 -9.77 -13.84
CA GLU A 119 4.42 -8.76 -12.89
C GLU A 119 4.35 -7.34 -13.44
N ILE A 120 4.57 -7.15 -14.76
CA ILE A 120 4.45 -5.84 -15.40
C ILE A 120 3.02 -5.31 -15.31
N LEU A 121 2.01 -6.16 -15.56
CA LEU A 121 0.61 -5.79 -15.37
C LEU A 121 0.27 -5.58 -13.89
N GLY A 122 0.97 -6.28 -12.99
CA GLY A 122 0.89 -6.08 -11.55
C GLY A 122 1.34 -4.71 -11.09
N ALA A 123 2.29 -4.09 -11.80
CA ALA A 123 2.78 -2.76 -11.49
C ALA A 123 1.73 -1.65 -11.72
N PHE A 124 0.75 -1.88 -12.62
CA PHE A 124 -0.37 -0.97 -12.86
C PHE A 124 -1.49 -1.20 -11.86
N ASP A 125 -1.28 -0.74 -10.62
CA ASP A 125 -2.20 -0.90 -9.50
C ASP A 125 -3.09 0.33 -9.34
N PHE A 126 -4.43 0.14 -9.36
CA PHE A 126 -5.42 1.18 -9.11
C PHE A 126 -5.25 1.85 -7.74
N LYS A 127 -4.64 1.16 -6.79
CA LYS A 127 -4.28 1.72 -5.48
C LYS A 127 -3.38 2.96 -5.62
N LEU A 128 -2.46 2.98 -6.61
CA LEU A 128 -1.61 4.15 -6.89
C LEU A 128 -2.43 5.36 -7.35
N ILE A 129 -3.48 5.13 -8.14
CA ILE A 129 -4.39 6.20 -8.59
C ILE A 129 -5.14 6.77 -7.38
N ILE A 130 -5.72 5.91 -6.54
CA ILE A 130 -6.42 6.33 -5.33
C ILE A 130 -5.48 7.09 -4.40
N GLN A 131 -4.27 6.58 -4.18
CA GLN A 131 -3.26 7.22 -3.32
C GLN A 131 -2.87 8.60 -3.84
N SER A 132 -2.64 8.73 -5.14
CA SER A 132 -2.27 10.01 -5.76
C SER A 132 -3.42 11.02 -5.71
N TYR A 133 -4.65 10.56 -5.92
CA TYR A 133 -5.84 11.41 -5.77
C TYR A 133 -6.02 11.91 -4.34
N LEU A 134 -5.89 11.02 -3.35
CA LEU A 134 -5.96 11.39 -1.94
C LEU A 134 -4.81 12.34 -1.54
N PHE A 135 -3.63 12.17 -2.14
CA PHE A 135 -2.51 13.09 -1.94
C PHE A 135 -2.78 14.48 -2.50
N MET A 136 -3.43 14.57 -3.67
CA MET A 136 -3.91 15.83 -4.21
C MET A 136 -4.87 16.54 -3.23
N LEU A 137 -5.84 15.80 -2.69
CA LEU A 137 -6.78 16.34 -1.71
C LEU A 137 -6.06 16.80 -0.42
N LEU A 138 -5.10 16.04 0.05
CA LEU A 138 -4.27 16.39 1.21
C LEU A 138 -3.54 17.72 0.98
N LEU A 139 -2.85 17.86 -0.15
CA LEU A 139 -2.13 19.09 -0.49
C LEU A 139 -3.05 20.30 -0.67
N HIS A 140 -4.23 20.10 -1.27
CA HIS A 140 -5.19 21.16 -1.46
C HIS A 140 -5.87 21.57 -0.15
N ALA A 141 -6.48 20.62 0.56
CA ALA A 141 -7.32 20.90 1.73
C ALA A 141 -6.50 21.29 2.96
N THR A 142 -5.37 20.59 3.20
CA THR A 142 -4.55 20.83 4.41
C THR A 142 -3.26 21.57 4.11
N GLY A 143 -2.66 21.35 2.94
CA GLY A 143 -1.44 21.98 2.48
C GLY A 143 -1.63 23.41 1.96
N LYS A 144 -2.88 23.86 1.78
CA LYS A 144 -3.25 25.19 1.24
C LYS A 144 -2.70 25.47 -0.16
N LEU A 145 -2.42 24.43 -0.95
CA LEU A 145 -2.03 24.59 -2.34
C LEU A 145 -3.27 24.85 -3.20
N SER A 146 -3.11 25.58 -4.30
CA SER A 146 -4.18 25.64 -5.29
C SER A 146 -4.40 24.27 -5.93
N ILE A 147 -5.63 23.95 -6.29
CA ILE A 147 -6.00 22.64 -6.84
C ILE A 147 -5.13 22.27 -8.05
N LYS A 148 -4.76 23.25 -8.88
CA LYS A 148 -3.93 23.07 -10.08
C LYS A 148 -2.54 22.56 -9.73
N TYR A 149 -1.86 23.18 -8.76
CA TYR A 149 -0.52 22.73 -8.33
C TYR A 149 -0.58 21.42 -7.56
N ALA A 150 -1.59 21.23 -6.71
CA ALA A 150 -1.81 19.97 -6.02
C ALA A 150 -2.00 18.80 -7.01
N ALA A 151 -2.78 19.00 -8.08
CA ALA A 151 -2.98 17.99 -9.12
C ALA A 151 -1.69 17.67 -9.87
N ILE A 152 -0.92 18.69 -10.29
CA ILE A 152 0.35 18.47 -11.00
C ILE A 152 1.31 17.64 -10.16
N ILE A 153 1.47 17.99 -8.87
CA ILE A 153 2.39 17.28 -7.97
C ILE A 153 1.92 15.84 -7.74
N SER A 154 0.62 15.63 -7.63
CA SER A 154 0.06 14.28 -7.46
C SER A 154 0.22 13.41 -8.69
N ILE A 155 0.17 13.99 -9.89
CA ILE A 155 0.49 13.27 -11.14
C ILE A 155 1.98 12.90 -11.17
N VAL A 156 2.87 13.82 -10.78
CA VAL A 156 4.30 13.53 -10.67
C VAL A 156 4.55 12.39 -9.66
N LEU A 157 3.89 12.43 -8.50
CA LEU A 157 3.97 11.35 -7.53
C LEU A 157 3.46 10.02 -8.09
N PHE A 158 2.34 10.04 -8.82
CA PHE A 158 1.80 8.84 -9.48
C PHE A 158 2.81 8.22 -10.45
N ILE A 159 3.39 9.04 -11.35
CA ILE A 159 4.39 8.58 -12.31
C ILE A 159 5.61 8.02 -11.59
N PHE A 160 6.08 8.69 -10.56
CA PHE A 160 7.22 8.23 -9.75
C PHE A 160 6.96 6.87 -9.10
N LEU A 161 5.82 6.69 -8.44
CA LEU A 161 5.46 5.43 -7.80
C LEU A 161 5.24 4.31 -8.83
N LEU A 162 4.60 4.62 -9.95
CA LEU A 162 4.42 3.66 -11.05
C LEU A 162 5.77 3.20 -11.61
N THR A 163 6.73 4.13 -11.80
CA THR A 163 8.08 3.79 -12.26
C THR A 163 8.80 2.88 -11.28
N LEU A 164 8.68 3.15 -9.98
CA LEU A 164 9.28 2.27 -8.96
C LEU A 164 8.67 0.86 -8.98
N ASN A 165 7.34 0.75 -9.14
CA ASN A 165 6.69 -0.55 -9.25
C ASN A 165 7.11 -1.30 -10.52
N LEU A 166 7.25 -0.59 -11.66
CA LEU A 166 7.72 -1.20 -12.91
C LEU A 166 9.16 -1.68 -12.80
N ILE A 167 10.04 -0.92 -12.15
CA ILE A 167 11.43 -1.36 -11.90
C ILE A 167 11.42 -2.61 -11.03
N GLY A 168 10.62 -2.65 -9.95
CA GLY A 168 10.49 -3.83 -9.10
C GLY A 168 9.96 -5.07 -9.81
N ALA A 169 9.13 -4.89 -10.85
CA ALA A 169 8.59 -5.97 -11.67
C ALA A 169 9.58 -6.50 -12.74
N LEU A 170 10.70 -5.82 -12.97
CA LEU A 170 11.71 -6.18 -13.97
C LEU A 170 12.97 -6.83 -13.37
N ILE A 171 13.14 -6.76 -12.05
CA ILE A 171 14.28 -7.32 -11.29
C ILE A 171 13.88 -8.65 -10.65
#